data_2fdb84fa459efedda3c6be15fe83673f
#
_entry.id   2fdb84fa459efedda3c6be15fe83673f
#
_cell.length_a   1.000
_cell.length_b   1.000
_cell.length_c   1.000
_cell.angle_alpha   90.00
_cell.angle_beta   90.00
_cell.angle_gamma   90.00
#
_symmetry.space_group_name_H-M   'P 1'
#
loop_
_entity.id
_entity.type
_entity.pdbx_description
1 polymer ?
#
loop_
_entity_poly.entity_id
_entity_poly.type
_entity_poly.pdbx_seq_one_letter_code
_entity_poly.pdbx_strand_id
1 'polypeptide(L)'
;MFHTIKRILDIAGDQKKYIYAGIVCNILKTFSMAMMLMAVYVVISHLDSLTTEVIGQGLGILIASVFGRFLFQWLEDISMSAKGFDIFRDYRLAIGEKMKSAPMGYFSDQRLGTIQTTLTSTVVELEQYSMLFITDITGGVSMSVIIIVMMLFFSPWFSLLSLAGLLVGLYVLGMVQKAAAEHTPKVQEAQEELVTQSLEYIRGIAVLRSFSQTVGQDGAVYQSFRRRQKAALDQEKAA
;
A
#
# COMPACT_ATOMS: atom_id res chain seq x y z
N MET A 1 -2.95 7.04 9.39
CA MET A 1 -2.64 5.62 9.36
C MET A 1 -3.69 4.74 10.07
N PHE A 2 -3.84 4.79 11.40
CA PHE A 2 -4.87 4.02 12.14
C PHE A 2 -6.31 4.30 11.68
N HIS A 3 -6.62 5.53 11.29
CA HIS A 3 -7.94 5.90 10.80
C HIS A 3 -8.28 5.19 9.47
N THR A 4 -7.30 4.99 8.59
CA THR A 4 -7.47 4.28 7.32
C THR A 4 -7.73 2.79 7.56
N ILE A 5 -6.95 2.16 8.45
CA ILE A 5 -7.17 0.76 8.85
C ILE A 5 -8.56 0.57 9.44
N LYS A 6 -8.99 1.50 10.32
CA LYS A 6 -10.33 1.45 10.90
C LYS A 6 -11.43 1.52 9.84
N ARG A 7 -11.28 2.41 8.85
CA ARG A 7 -12.24 2.49 7.72
C ARG A 7 -12.31 1.21 6.90
N ILE A 8 -11.16 0.59 6.61
CA ILE A 8 -11.12 -0.68 5.89
C ILE A 8 -11.80 -1.78 6.71
N LEU A 9 -11.54 -1.83 8.03
CA LEU A 9 -12.23 -2.76 8.93
C LEU A 9 -13.73 -2.50 8.98
N ASP A 10 -14.18 -1.25 8.93
CA ASP A 10 -15.61 -0.93 8.91
C ASP A 10 -16.29 -1.40 7.62
N ILE A 11 -15.61 -1.31 6.48
CA ILE A 11 -16.06 -1.87 5.19
C ILE A 11 -16.14 -3.40 5.25
N ALA A 12 -15.18 -4.05 5.93
CA ALA A 12 -15.09 -5.50 6.03
C ALA A 12 -16.24 -6.15 6.83
N GLY A 13 -16.98 -5.39 7.66
CA GLY A 13 -18.14 -5.90 8.39
C GLY A 13 -17.84 -7.18 9.17
N ASP A 14 -18.59 -8.26 8.91
CA ASP A 14 -18.45 -9.56 9.57
C ASP A 14 -17.17 -10.31 9.16
N GLN A 15 -16.53 -9.91 8.10
CA GLN A 15 -15.30 -10.55 7.59
C GLN A 15 -14.02 -10.04 8.26
N LYS A 16 -14.10 -9.13 9.24
CA LYS A 16 -12.97 -8.61 10.04
C LYS A 16 -12.07 -9.72 10.59
N LYS A 17 -12.65 -10.86 10.95
CA LYS A 17 -11.92 -12.02 11.48
C LYS A 17 -10.81 -12.52 10.56
N TYR A 18 -11.01 -12.45 9.24
CA TYR A 18 -10.00 -12.88 8.27
C TYR A 18 -8.85 -11.88 8.18
N ILE A 19 -9.14 -10.58 8.28
CA ILE A 19 -8.12 -9.53 8.36
C ILE A 19 -7.27 -9.71 9.62
N TYR A 20 -7.89 -9.95 10.78
CA TYR A 20 -7.14 -10.24 12.01
C TYR A 20 -6.32 -11.52 11.91
N ALA A 21 -6.85 -12.58 11.31
CA ALA A 21 -6.09 -13.80 11.06
C ALA A 21 -4.87 -13.54 10.17
N GLY A 22 -5.04 -12.76 9.10
CA GLY A 22 -3.95 -12.35 8.22
C GLY A 22 -2.88 -11.53 8.96
N ILE A 23 -3.28 -10.58 9.82
CA ILE A 23 -2.36 -9.82 10.68
C ILE A 23 -1.55 -10.75 11.60
N VAL A 24 -2.20 -11.71 12.23
CA VAL A 24 -1.49 -12.69 13.09
C VAL A 24 -0.52 -13.55 12.27
N CYS A 25 -0.94 -14.03 11.09
CA CYS A 25 -0.06 -14.77 10.19
C CYS A 25 1.14 -13.93 9.73
N ASN A 26 0.93 -12.63 9.45
CA ASN A 26 2.00 -11.70 9.10
C ASN A 26 3.02 -11.54 10.23
N ILE A 27 2.57 -11.42 11.48
CA ILE A 27 3.44 -11.34 12.66
C ILE A 27 4.25 -12.65 12.81
N LEU A 28 3.60 -13.81 12.68
CA LEU A 28 4.27 -15.13 12.77
C LEU A 28 5.26 -15.35 11.63
N LYS A 29 4.93 -14.92 10.41
CA LYS A 29 5.84 -14.89 9.27
C LYS A 29 7.09 -14.07 9.57
N THR A 30 6.90 -12.87 10.11
CA THR A 30 7.99 -11.95 10.47
C THR A 30 8.85 -12.53 11.59
N PHE A 31 8.23 -13.17 12.57
CA PHE A 31 8.95 -13.89 13.62
C PHE A 31 9.78 -15.06 13.05
N SER A 32 9.22 -15.84 12.14
CA SER A 32 9.97 -16.90 11.44
C SER A 32 11.17 -16.36 10.68
N MET A 33 11.04 -15.17 10.06
CA MET A 33 12.16 -14.49 9.40
C MET A 33 13.24 -14.06 10.40
N ALA A 34 12.86 -13.58 11.58
CA ALA A 34 13.82 -13.24 12.64
C ALA A 34 14.56 -14.47 13.19
N MET A 35 13.91 -15.64 13.25
CA MET A 35 14.58 -16.90 13.62
C MET A 35 15.71 -17.29 12.66
N MET A 36 15.65 -16.89 11.40
CA MET A 36 16.74 -17.09 10.45
C MET A 36 18.02 -16.35 10.88
N LEU A 37 17.89 -15.13 11.41
CA LEU A 37 19.03 -14.38 11.97
C LEU A 37 19.57 -15.07 13.22
N MET A 38 18.70 -15.69 14.04
CA MET A 38 19.10 -16.47 15.21
C MET A 38 19.91 -17.72 14.82
N ALA A 39 19.55 -18.39 13.73
CA ALA A 39 20.32 -19.53 13.21
C ALA A 39 21.75 -19.13 12.84
N VAL A 40 21.90 -17.99 12.16
CA VAL A 40 23.22 -17.43 11.81
C VAL A 40 24.02 -17.07 13.07
N TYR A 41 23.39 -16.48 14.05
CA TYR A 41 24.03 -16.14 15.33
C TYR A 41 24.53 -17.40 16.07
N VAL A 42 23.75 -18.44 16.15
CA VAL A 42 24.16 -19.71 16.81
C VAL A 42 25.44 -20.27 16.18
N VAL A 43 25.54 -20.23 14.86
CA VAL A 43 26.76 -20.71 14.17
C VAL A 43 27.95 -19.79 14.42
N ILE A 44 27.75 -18.46 14.34
CA ILE A 44 28.82 -17.49 14.52
C ILE A 44 29.36 -17.48 15.97
N SER A 45 28.49 -17.60 16.95
CA SER A 45 28.87 -17.58 18.39
C SER A 45 29.70 -18.81 18.81
N HIS A 46 29.70 -19.88 18.01
CA HIS A 46 30.46 -21.11 18.28
C HIS A 46 31.53 -21.39 17.20
N LEU A 47 32.03 -20.35 16.52
CA LEU A 47 33.05 -20.50 15.46
C LEU A 47 34.33 -21.20 15.94
N ASP A 48 34.74 -20.96 17.21
CA ASP A 48 35.93 -21.56 17.80
C ASP A 48 35.75 -23.03 18.21
N SER A 49 34.49 -23.51 18.28
CA SER A 49 34.12 -24.88 18.70
C SER A 49 33.03 -25.46 17.82
N LEU A 50 33.25 -25.43 16.51
CA LEU A 50 32.29 -25.99 15.54
C LEU A 50 32.16 -27.51 15.73
N THR A 51 31.16 -27.92 16.46
CA THR A 51 30.75 -29.34 16.59
C THR A 51 29.62 -29.65 15.62
N THR A 52 29.52 -30.91 15.19
CA THR A 52 28.44 -31.39 14.34
C THR A 52 27.04 -31.05 14.93
N GLU A 53 26.95 -31.05 16.27
CA GLU A 53 25.72 -30.66 16.98
C GLU A 53 25.32 -29.19 16.76
N VAL A 54 26.27 -28.27 16.83
CA VAL A 54 26.04 -26.81 16.60
C VAL A 54 25.60 -26.57 15.16
N ILE A 55 26.25 -27.23 14.21
CA ILE A 55 25.87 -27.15 12.80
C ILE A 55 24.46 -27.72 12.59
N GLY A 56 24.15 -28.85 13.23
CA GLY A 56 22.83 -29.47 13.19
C GLY A 56 21.74 -28.59 13.76
N GLN A 57 22.00 -27.92 14.90
CA GLN A 57 21.07 -26.95 15.50
C GLN A 57 20.85 -25.74 14.60
N GLY A 58 21.91 -25.14 14.07
CA GLY A 58 21.80 -24.00 13.15
C GLY A 58 20.99 -24.35 11.89
N LEU A 59 21.28 -25.50 11.27
CA LEU A 59 20.52 -26.00 10.13
C LEU A 59 19.05 -26.29 10.48
N GLY A 60 18.79 -26.91 11.63
CA GLY A 60 17.43 -27.19 12.10
C GLY A 60 16.60 -25.92 12.28
N ILE A 61 17.15 -24.90 12.93
CA ILE A 61 16.50 -23.59 13.09
C ILE A 61 16.26 -22.92 11.73
N LEU A 62 17.24 -23.00 10.83
CA LEU A 62 17.14 -22.42 9.48
C LEU A 62 16.03 -23.08 8.66
N ILE A 63 15.97 -24.41 8.64
CA ILE A 63 14.93 -25.17 7.93
C ILE A 63 13.55 -24.85 8.54
N ALA A 64 13.44 -24.86 9.87
CA ALA A 64 12.20 -24.51 10.56
C ALA A 64 11.73 -23.09 10.26
N SER A 65 12.66 -22.12 10.20
CA SER A 65 12.35 -20.71 9.90
C SER A 65 11.88 -20.54 8.45
N VAL A 66 12.53 -21.20 7.48
CA VAL A 66 12.13 -21.14 6.07
C VAL A 66 10.76 -21.78 5.87
N PHE A 67 10.54 -22.95 6.45
CA PHE A 67 9.26 -23.63 6.36
C PHE A 67 8.14 -22.84 7.04
N GLY A 68 8.40 -22.33 8.24
CA GLY A 68 7.46 -21.45 8.97
C GLY A 68 7.10 -20.21 8.17
N ARG A 69 8.11 -19.53 7.60
CA ARG A 69 7.88 -18.36 6.75
C ARG A 69 6.99 -18.68 5.55
N PHE A 70 7.25 -19.79 4.85
CA PHE A 70 6.43 -20.19 3.70
C PHE A 70 4.99 -20.52 4.11
N LEU A 71 4.83 -21.27 5.19
CA LEU A 71 3.52 -21.64 5.71
C LEU A 71 2.69 -20.42 6.11
N PHE A 72 3.28 -19.50 6.90
CA PHE A 72 2.57 -18.30 7.35
C PHE A 72 2.34 -17.29 6.22
N GLN A 73 3.22 -17.20 5.22
CA GLN A 73 2.99 -16.43 4.01
C GLN A 73 1.77 -16.97 3.26
N TRP A 74 1.69 -18.27 3.05
CA TRP A 74 0.57 -18.90 2.36
C TRP A 74 -0.76 -18.69 3.09
N LEU A 75 -0.78 -18.81 4.43
CA LEU A 75 -1.96 -18.55 5.25
C LEU A 75 -2.37 -17.06 5.22
N GLU A 76 -1.40 -16.15 5.22
CA GLU A 76 -1.63 -14.71 5.08
C GLU A 76 -2.26 -14.40 3.73
N ASP A 77 -1.70 -14.93 2.64
CA ASP A 77 -2.20 -14.71 1.28
C ASP A 77 -3.65 -15.19 1.12
N ILE A 78 -4.00 -16.34 1.68
CA ILE A 78 -5.39 -16.82 1.71
C ILE A 78 -6.28 -15.89 2.52
N SER A 79 -5.82 -15.45 3.69
CA SER A 79 -6.64 -14.64 4.60
C SER A 79 -6.80 -13.20 4.12
N MET A 80 -5.77 -12.61 3.52
CA MET A 80 -5.78 -11.20 3.10
C MET A 80 -6.24 -11.05 1.65
N SER A 81 -5.61 -11.77 0.71
CA SER A 81 -5.93 -11.61 -0.72
C SER A 81 -7.26 -12.26 -1.08
N ALA A 82 -7.43 -13.56 -0.84
CA ALA A 82 -8.64 -14.26 -1.27
C ALA A 82 -9.89 -13.70 -0.57
N LYS A 83 -9.82 -13.42 0.74
CA LYS A 83 -10.94 -12.84 1.49
C LYS A 83 -11.10 -11.33 1.27
N GLY A 84 -10.03 -10.64 0.92
CA GLY A 84 -10.08 -9.25 0.48
C GLY A 84 -11.00 -9.07 -0.73
N PHE A 85 -10.88 -9.92 -1.73
CA PHE A 85 -11.78 -9.92 -2.91
C PHE A 85 -13.24 -10.13 -2.52
N ASP A 86 -13.55 -11.04 -1.58
CA ASP A 86 -14.90 -11.25 -1.09
C ASP A 86 -15.48 -9.99 -0.41
N ILE A 87 -14.69 -9.28 0.40
CA ILE A 87 -15.09 -8.04 1.09
C ILE A 87 -15.48 -6.97 0.07
N PHE A 88 -14.67 -6.74 -0.96
CA PHE A 88 -14.94 -5.72 -1.96
C PHE A 88 -16.05 -6.13 -2.93
N ARG A 89 -16.23 -7.44 -3.21
CA ARG A 89 -17.40 -7.94 -3.92
C ARG A 89 -18.68 -7.58 -3.16
N ASP A 90 -18.73 -7.86 -1.86
CA ASP A 90 -19.91 -7.60 -1.03
C ASP A 90 -20.18 -6.08 -0.93
N TYR A 91 -19.11 -5.27 -0.87
CA TYR A 91 -19.22 -3.82 -0.91
C TYR A 91 -19.81 -3.30 -2.24
N ARG A 92 -19.38 -3.86 -3.39
CA ARG A 92 -19.96 -3.52 -4.70
C ARG A 92 -21.45 -3.91 -4.76
N LEU A 93 -21.82 -5.09 -4.25
CA LEU A 93 -23.20 -5.51 -4.19
C LEU A 93 -24.04 -4.57 -3.31
N ALA A 94 -23.52 -4.16 -2.15
CA ALA A 94 -24.21 -3.20 -1.28
C ALA A 94 -24.41 -1.83 -1.94
N ILE A 95 -23.46 -1.35 -2.73
CA ILE A 95 -23.63 -0.13 -3.55
C ILE A 95 -24.75 -0.35 -4.58
N GLY A 96 -24.75 -1.49 -5.29
CA GLY A 96 -25.78 -1.83 -6.27
C GLY A 96 -27.19 -1.85 -5.67
N GLU A 97 -27.36 -2.43 -4.48
CA GLU A 97 -28.65 -2.43 -3.78
C GLU A 97 -29.12 -1.01 -3.37
N LYS A 98 -28.18 -0.19 -2.89
CA LYS A 98 -28.49 1.23 -2.60
C LYS A 98 -28.89 2.01 -3.86
N MET A 99 -28.27 1.71 -4.99
CA MET A 99 -28.63 2.34 -6.26
C MET A 99 -30.05 1.96 -6.72
N LYS A 100 -30.49 0.72 -6.50
CA LYS A 100 -31.88 0.30 -6.83
C LYS A 100 -32.94 1.10 -6.06
N SER A 101 -32.62 1.54 -4.84
CA SER A 101 -33.53 2.33 -4.01
C SER A 101 -33.45 3.84 -4.27
N ALA A 102 -32.52 4.29 -5.12
CA ALA A 102 -32.35 5.70 -5.43
C ALA A 102 -33.45 6.21 -6.40
N PRO A 103 -33.95 7.43 -6.19
CA PRO A 103 -34.97 8.01 -7.09
C PRO A 103 -34.38 8.24 -8.49
N MET A 104 -35.21 8.14 -9.54
CA MET A 104 -34.76 8.27 -10.94
C MET A 104 -34.02 9.58 -11.23
N GLY A 105 -34.41 10.67 -10.57
CA GLY A 105 -33.69 11.97 -10.70
C GLY A 105 -32.25 11.99 -10.18
N TYR A 106 -31.82 10.91 -9.49
CA TYR A 106 -30.43 10.75 -9.08
C TYR A 106 -29.51 10.39 -10.26
N PHE A 107 -30.06 9.75 -11.31
CA PHE A 107 -29.32 9.23 -12.45
C PHE A 107 -29.25 10.25 -13.59
N SER A 108 -28.56 11.37 -13.39
CA SER A 108 -28.18 12.26 -14.50
C SER A 108 -26.97 11.70 -15.26
N ASP A 109 -26.80 12.07 -16.53
CA ASP A 109 -25.66 11.61 -17.36
C ASP A 109 -24.31 11.84 -16.69
N GLN A 110 -24.13 13.00 -16.04
CA GLN A 110 -22.92 13.34 -15.34
C GLN A 110 -22.69 12.43 -14.11
N ARG A 111 -23.74 12.08 -13.37
CA ARG A 111 -23.65 11.18 -12.21
C ARG A 111 -23.46 9.74 -12.63
N LEU A 112 -24.03 9.30 -13.74
CA LEU A 112 -23.80 7.96 -14.29
C LEU A 112 -22.31 7.75 -14.61
N GLY A 113 -21.66 8.72 -15.22
CA GLY A 113 -20.21 8.68 -15.45
C GLY A 113 -19.40 8.57 -14.15
N THR A 114 -19.75 9.34 -13.12
CA THR A 114 -19.10 9.27 -11.80
C THR A 114 -19.32 7.91 -11.13
N ILE A 115 -20.55 7.41 -11.15
CA ILE A 115 -20.89 6.10 -10.59
C ILE A 115 -20.11 4.99 -11.31
N GLN A 116 -20.07 5.02 -12.63
CA GLN A 116 -19.31 4.05 -13.43
C GLN A 116 -17.81 4.08 -13.05
N THR A 117 -17.18 5.25 -13.02
CA THR A 117 -15.78 5.40 -12.63
C THR A 117 -15.53 4.90 -11.22
N THR A 118 -16.43 5.22 -10.27
CA THR A 118 -16.31 4.74 -8.88
C THR A 118 -16.33 3.23 -8.81
N LEU A 119 -17.29 2.57 -9.48
CA LEU A 119 -17.44 1.12 -9.42
C LEU A 119 -16.34 0.35 -10.17
N THR A 120 -15.87 0.89 -11.30
CA THR A 120 -14.91 0.18 -12.18
C THR A 120 -13.44 0.52 -11.87
N SER A 121 -13.14 1.71 -11.38
CA SER A 121 -11.77 2.14 -11.12
C SER A 121 -11.50 2.32 -9.63
N THR A 122 -12.24 3.20 -8.96
CA THR A 122 -11.93 3.56 -7.56
C THR A 122 -12.07 2.37 -6.60
N VAL A 123 -13.12 1.55 -6.76
CA VAL A 123 -13.30 0.36 -5.90
C VAL A 123 -12.25 -0.70 -6.20
N VAL A 124 -11.83 -0.85 -7.47
CA VAL A 124 -10.74 -1.77 -7.84
C VAL A 124 -9.40 -1.34 -7.24
N GLU A 125 -9.08 -0.06 -7.30
CA GLU A 125 -7.88 0.49 -6.66
C GLU A 125 -7.92 0.30 -5.13
N LEU A 126 -9.06 0.58 -4.49
CA LEU A 126 -9.23 0.34 -3.06
C LEU A 126 -9.04 -1.15 -2.72
N GLU A 127 -9.58 -2.05 -3.52
CA GLU A 127 -9.42 -3.50 -3.35
C GLU A 127 -7.95 -3.91 -3.40
N GLN A 128 -7.24 -3.45 -4.42
CA GLN A 128 -5.84 -3.79 -4.64
C GLN A 128 -4.91 -3.23 -3.56
N TYR A 129 -5.08 -1.96 -3.20
CA TYR A 129 -4.16 -1.29 -2.28
C TYR A 129 -4.51 -1.47 -0.81
N SER A 130 -5.78 -1.70 -0.45
CA SER A 130 -6.19 -1.78 0.95
C SER A 130 -5.55 -2.95 1.69
N MET A 131 -5.53 -4.12 1.08
CA MET A 131 -4.95 -5.32 1.71
C MET A 131 -3.43 -5.25 1.75
N LEU A 132 -2.78 -4.79 0.68
CA LEU A 132 -1.35 -4.55 0.64
C LEU A 132 -0.93 -3.55 1.72
N PHE A 133 -1.67 -2.45 1.87
CA PHE A 133 -1.40 -1.43 2.88
C PHE A 133 -1.44 -2.00 4.32
N ILE A 134 -2.43 -2.84 4.64
CA ILE A 134 -2.51 -3.49 5.96
C ILE A 134 -1.32 -4.44 6.16
N THR A 135 -1.01 -5.27 5.16
CA THR A 135 0.10 -6.23 5.20
C THR A 135 1.44 -5.53 5.38
N ASP A 136 1.72 -4.50 4.60
CA ASP A 136 3.00 -3.78 4.63
C ASP A 136 3.20 -3.03 5.95
N ILE A 137 2.16 -2.34 6.44
CA ILE A 137 2.24 -1.65 7.73
C ILE A 137 2.44 -2.64 8.88
N THR A 138 1.64 -3.71 8.91
CA THR A 138 1.73 -4.72 9.97
C THR A 138 3.09 -5.40 9.93
N GLY A 139 3.58 -5.76 8.75
CA GLY A 139 4.89 -6.38 8.55
C GLY A 139 6.03 -5.45 8.96
N GLY A 140 6.00 -4.19 8.54
CA GLY A 140 7.01 -3.19 8.89
C GLY A 140 7.09 -2.92 10.39
N VAL A 141 5.94 -2.73 11.03
CA VAL A 141 5.87 -2.53 12.50
C VAL A 141 6.34 -3.78 13.24
N SER A 142 5.86 -4.96 12.86
CA SER A 142 6.24 -6.22 13.49
C SER A 142 7.73 -6.49 13.36
N MET A 143 8.31 -6.27 12.17
CA MET A 143 9.74 -6.45 11.92
C MET A 143 10.58 -5.50 12.78
N SER A 144 10.20 -4.23 12.85
CA SER A 144 10.89 -3.23 13.67
C SER A 144 10.88 -3.62 15.16
N VAL A 145 9.72 -4.03 15.68
CA VAL A 145 9.58 -4.44 17.08
C VAL A 145 10.42 -5.69 17.36
N ILE A 146 10.35 -6.71 16.50
CA ILE A 146 11.08 -7.96 16.67
C ILE A 146 12.59 -7.72 16.64
N ILE A 147 13.10 -6.89 15.72
CA ILE A 147 14.52 -6.56 15.64
C ILE A 147 14.98 -5.82 16.90
N ILE A 148 14.22 -4.83 17.40
CA ILE A 148 14.56 -4.08 18.60
C ILE A 148 14.60 -5.03 19.82
N VAL A 149 13.61 -5.91 19.96
CA VAL A 149 13.56 -6.90 21.04
C VAL A 149 14.73 -7.88 20.95
N MET A 150 15.05 -8.39 19.76
CA MET A 150 16.22 -9.25 19.57
C MET A 150 17.52 -8.53 19.95
N MET A 151 17.71 -7.29 19.49
CA MET A 151 18.91 -6.50 19.81
C MET A 151 19.05 -6.24 21.31
N LEU A 152 17.94 -6.17 22.06
CA LEU A 152 17.96 -6.01 23.51
C LEU A 152 18.67 -7.19 24.21
N PHE A 153 18.48 -8.43 23.71
CA PHE A 153 19.12 -9.62 24.23
C PHE A 153 20.64 -9.68 23.92
N PHE A 154 21.07 -9.09 22.83
CA PHE A 154 22.48 -9.11 22.44
C PHE A 154 23.25 -7.92 23.01
N SER A 155 22.71 -6.72 22.95
CA SER A 155 23.33 -5.51 23.45
C SER A 155 22.30 -4.40 23.65
N PRO A 156 22.10 -3.92 24.87
CA PRO A 156 21.16 -2.82 25.14
C PRO A 156 21.49 -1.52 24.39
N TRP A 157 22.79 -1.26 24.12
CA TRP A 157 23.23 -0.09 23.38
C TRP A 157 22.76 -0.09 21.91
N PHE A 158 22.88 -1.24 21.24
CA PHE A 158 22.37 -1.37 19.86
C PHE A 158 20.85 -1.32 19.79
N SER A 159 20.15 -1.86 20.79
CA SER A 159 18.69 -1.74 20.87
C SER A 159 18.25 -0.27 21.03
N LEU A 160 18.95 0.50 21.89
CA LEU A 160 18.68 1.93 22.09
C LEU A 160 18.94 2.72 20.79
N LEU A 161 20.03 2.43 20.08
CA LEU A 161 20.36 3.06 18.82
C LEU A 161 19.30 2.74 17.74
N SER A 162 18.85 1.48 17.67
CA SER A 162 17.81 1.04 16.74
C SER A 162 16.47 1.72 17.04
N LEU A 163 16.11 1.87 18.32
CA LEU A 163 14.93 2.60 18.73
C LEU A 163 15.00 4.08 18.37
N ALA A 164 16.16 4.72 18.60
CA ALA A 164 16.38 6.12 18.19
C ALA A 164 16.25 6.27 16.68
N GLY A 165 16.84 5.36 15.89
CA GLY A 165 16.72 5.34 14.43
C GLY A 165 15.26 5.19 13.97
N LEU A 166 14.48 4.32 14.62
CA LEU A 166 13.06 4.16 14.33
C LEU A 166 12.27 5.44 14.62
N LEU A 167 12.53 6.12 15.74
CA LEU A 167 11.85 7.38 16.08
C LEU A 167 12.19 8.50 15.09
N VAL A 168 13.46 8.61 14.69
CA VAL A 168 13.89 9.57 13.65
C VAL A 168 13.21 9.23 12.32
N GLY A 169 13.16 7.97 11.93
CA GLY A 169 12.49 7.53 10.70
C GLY A 169 11.00 7.86 10.71
N LEU A 170 10.30 7.63 11.81
CA LEU A 170 8.89 8.00 11.97
C LEU A 170 8.66 9.52 11.91
N TYR A 171 9.56 10.30 12.48
CA TYR A 171 9.51 11.76 12.41
C TYR A 171 9.69 12.26 10.97
N VAL A 172 10.72 11.77 10.26
CA VAL A 172 10.95 12.10 8.85
C VAL A 172 9.76 11.68 7.98
N LEU A 173 9.23 10.47 8.18
CA LEU A 173 8.04 10.00 7.46
C LEU A 173 6.83 10.93 7.69
N GLY A 174 6.66 11.42 8.92
CA GLY A 174 5.61 12.39 9.25
C GLY A 174 5.78 13.73 8.51
N MET A 175 7.02 14.18 8.34
CA MET A 175 7.31 15.40 7.57
C MET A 175 7.01 15.20 6.08
N VAL A 176 7.48 14.09 5.50
CA VAL A 176 7.24 13.73 4.09
C VAL A 176 5.74 13.60 3.81
N GLN A 177 4.98 12.94 4.71
CA GLN A 177 3.52 12.82 4.54
C GLN A 177 2.80 14.18 4.58
N LYS A 178 3.23 15.11 5.43
CA LYS A 178 2.66 16.46 5.46
C LYS A 178 2.95 17.23 4.17
N ALA A 179 4.20 17.20 3.71
CA ALA A 179 4.60 17.83 2.47
C ALA A 179 3.84 17.24 1.26
N ALA A 180 3.75 15.91 1.17
CA ALA A 180 2.99 15.24 0.13
C ALA A 180 1.50 15.62 0.16
N ALA A 181 0.88 15.66 1.35
CA ALA A 181 -0.53 16.04 1.50
C ALA A 181 -0.83 17.47 1.04
N GLU A 182 0.12 18.39 1.20
CA GLU A 182 -0.02 19.78 0.75
C GLU A 182 0.07 19.91 -0.77
N HIS A 183 0.91 19.10 -1.42
CA HIS A 183 1.10 19.13 -2.87
C HIS A 183 0.10 18.28 -3.65
N THR A 184 -0.46 17.24 -3.05
CA THR A 184 -1.42 16.32 -3.70
C THR A 184 -2.61 17.03 -4.37
N PRO A 185 -3.29 18.03 -3.76
CA PRO A 185 -4.39 18.73 -4.42
C PRO A 185 -3.97 19.42 -5.71
N LYS A 186 -2.79 20.04 -5.73
CA LYS A 186 -2.26 20.73 -6.92
C LYS A 186 -1.99 19.76 -8.08
N VAL A 187 -1.50 18.57 -7.77
CA VAL A 187 -1.29 17.52 -8.76
C VAL A 187 -2.62 17.00 -9.31
N GLN A 188 -3.64 16.86 -8.44
CA GLN A 188 -4.99 16.45 -8.84
C GLN A 188 -5.65 17.50 -9.75
N GLU A 189 -5.63 18.79 -9.38
CA GLU A 189 -6.15 19.88 -10.20
C GLU A 189 -5.48 19.91 -11.58
N ALA A 190 -4.15 19.79 -11.61
CA ALA A 190 -3.40 19.76 -12.86
C ALA A 190 -3.73 18.51 -13.70
N GLN A 191 -4.04 17.38 -13.07
CA GLN A 191 -4.48 16.16 -13.75
C GLN A 191 -5.88 16.33 -14.35
N GLU A 192 -6.82 16.93 -13.61
CA GLU A 192 -8.19 17.19 -14.07
C GLU A 192 -8.19 18.19 -15.25
N GLU A 193 -7.37 19.25 -15.17
CA GLU A 193 -7.18 20.21 -16.28
C GLU A 193 -6.63 19.49 -17.52
N LEU A 194 -5.62 18.62 -17.34
CA LEU A 194 -5.03 17.85 -18.46
C LEU A 194 -6.07 16.95 -19.13
N VAL A 195 -6.88 16.23 -18.34
CA VAL A 195 -7.94 15.36 -18.89
C VAL A 195 -8.97 16.19 -19.65
N THR A 196 -9.42 17.31 -19.09
CA THR A 196 -10.39 18.20 -19.73
C THR A 196 -9.88 18.75 -21.06
N GLN A 197 -8.65 19.28 -21.08
CA GLN A 197 -8.04 19.81 -22.30
C GLN A 197 -7.79 18.74 -23.36
N SER A 198 -7.43 17.52 -22.90
CA SER A 198 -7.25 16.38 -23.81
C SER A 198 -8.57 15.94 -24.45
N LEU A 199 -9.66 15.91 -23.69
CA LEU A 199 -10.99 15.57 -24.20
C LEU A 199 -11.52 16.64 -25.18
N GLU A 200 -11.32 17.93 -24.85
CA GLU A 200 -11.68 19.02 -25.78
C GLU A 200 -10.89 18.93 -27.09
N TYR A 201 -9.60 18.65 -27.01
CA TYR A 201 -8.77 18.44 -28.19
C TYR A 201 -9.25 17.28 -29.05
N ILE A 202 -9.53 16.10 -28.43
CA ILE A 202 -10.04 14.93 -29.15
C ILE A 202 -11.38 15.22 -29.81
N ARG A 203 -12.30 15.93 -29.14
CA ARG A 203 -13.60 16.32 -29.68
C ARG A 203 -13.44 17.31 -30.87
N GLY A 204 -12.48 18.23 -30.77
CA GLY A 204 -12.20 19.25 -31.77
C GLY A 204 -11.29 18.79 -32.90
N ILE A 205 -10.69 17.59 -32.88
CA ILE A 205 -9.65 17.15 -33.81
C ILE A 205 -10.13 17.09 -35.27
N ALA A 206 -11.40 16.75 -35.47
CA ALA A 206 -11.99 16.73 -36.81
C ALA A 206 -12.06 18.14 -37.44
N VAL A 207 -12.40 19.13 -36.62
CA VAL A 207 -12.47 20.54 -37.02
C VAL A 207 -11.06 21.06 -37.26
N LEU A 208 -10.11 20.81 -36.38
CA LEU A 208 -8.72 21.22 -36.56
C LEU A 208 -8.10 20.65 -37.85
N ARG A 209 -8.38 19.39 -38.14
CA ARG A 209 -7.92 18.76 -39.39
C ARG A 209 -8.53 19.41 -40.64
N SER A 210 -9.81 19.80 -40.64
CA SER A 210 -10.46 20.43 -41.77
C SER A 210 -9.86 21.81 -42.11
N PHE A 211 -9.28 22.49 -41.09
CA PHE A 211 -8.60 23.77 -41.27
C PHE A 211 -7.08 23.64 -41.42
N SER A 212 -6.54 22.43 -41.58
CA SER A 212 -5.10 22.14 -41.66
C SER A 212 -4.26 22.75 -40.53
N GLN A 213 -4.87 22.98 -39.37
CA GLN A 213 -4.17 23.50 -38.20
C GLN A 213 -3.55 22.35 -37.38
N THR A 214 -2.26 22.46 -37.11
CA THR A 214 -1.55 21.60 -36.16
C THR A 214 -1.44 22.31 -34.84
N VAL A 215 -1.71 21.57 -33.74
CA VAL A 215 -1.51 22.11 -32.41
C VAL A 215 -0.01 22.24 -32.14
N GLY A 216 0.47 23.47 -32.10
CA GLY A 216 1.85 23.79 -31.76
C GLY A 216 2.13 23.60 -30.25
N GLN A 217 3.39 23.82 -29.87
CA GLN A 217 3.83 23.74 -28.46
C GLN A 217 3.12 24.75 -27.52
N ASP A 218 2.46 25.75 -28.06
CA ASP A 218 1.69 26.75 -27.33
C ASP A 218 0.21 26.34 -27.11
N GLY A 219 -0.19 25.18 -27.61
CA GLY A 219 -1.55 24.68 -27.46
C GLY A 219 -1.93 24.40 -25.98
N ALA A 220 -3.21 24.58 -25.65
CA ALA A 220 -3.72 24.40 -24.29
C ALA A 220 -3.39 23.00 -23.71
N VAL A 221 -3.46 21.97 -24.53
CA VAL A 221 -3.10 20.59 -24.16
C VAL A 221 -1.63 20.49 -23.75
N TYR A 222 -0.71 21.07 -24.52
CA TYR A 222 0.71 21.04 -24.20
C TYR A 222 1.03 21.80 -22.91
N GLN A 223 0.37 22.93 -22.70
CA GLN A 223 0.51 23.69 -21.45
C GLN A 223 -0.02 22.92 -20.25
N SER A 224 -1.13 22.20 -20.36
CA SER A 224 -1.67 21.37 -19.28
C SER A 224 -0.75 20.19 -18.95
N PHE A 225 -0.09 19.54 -19.95
CA PHE A 225 0.96 18.55 -19.70
C PHE A 225 2.13 19.15 -18.90
N ARG A 226 2.60 20.35 -19.29
CA ARG A 226 3.68 21.03 -18.56
C ARG A 226 3.29 21.40 -17.13
N ARG A 227 2.05 21.87 -16.90
CA ARG A 227 1.57 22.17 -15.55
C ARG A 227 1.53 20.93 -14.68
N ARG A 228 0.99 19.81 -15.21
CA ARG A 228 0.98 18.53 -14.49
C ARG A 228 2.39 18.04 -14.19
N GLN A 229 3.31 18.10 -15.17
CA GLN A 229 4.71 17.73 -14.98
C GLN A 229 5.36 18.56 -13.86
N LYS A 230 5.16 19.88 -13.88
CA LYS A 230 5.70 20.78 -12.86
C LYS A 230 5.12 20.46 -11.48
N ALA A 231 3.81 20.30 -11.36
CA ALA A 231 3.15 19.96 -10.10
C ALA A 231 3.67 18.63 -9.53
N ALA A 232 3.87 17.60 -10.37
CA ALA A 232 4.43 16.31 -9.96
C ALA A 232 5.89 16.44 -9.50
N LEU A 233 6.73 17.20 -10.22
CA LEU A 233 8.12 17.45 -9.82
C LEU A 233 8.23 18.25 -8.52
N ASP A 234 7.34 19.22 -8.29
CA ASP A 234 7.31 20.00 -7.05
C ASP A 234 6.89 19.13 -5.87
N GLN A 235 5.96 18.18 -6.07
CA GLN A 235 5.61 17.18 -5.05
C GLN A 235 6.79 16.25 -4.74
N GLU A 236 7.48 15.74 -5.75
CA GLU A 236 8.62 14.83 -5.60
C GLU A 236 9.82 15.49 -4.92
N LYS A 237 10.06 16.79 -5.20
CA LYS A 237 11.13 17.55 -4.52
C LYS A 237 10.81 17.89 -3.06
N ALA A 238 9.52 17.92 -2.70
CA ALA A 238 9.07 18.21 -1.34
C ALA A 238 8.98 16.95 -0.46
N ALA A 239 8.97 15.75 -1.07
CA ALA A 239 8.96 14.46 -0.41
C ALA A 239 10.36 13.93 -0.15
#